data_1b82d3a6df08f81913d6965bf060ddea
#
_entry.id   1b82d3a6df08f81913d6965bf060ddea
#
_cell.length_a   1.000
_cell.length_b   1.000
_cell.length_c   1.000
_cell.angle_alpha   90.00
_cell.angle_beta   90.00
_cell.angle_gamma   90.00
#
_symmetry.space_group_name_H-M   'P 1'
#
loop_
_entity.id
_entity.type
_entity.pdbx_description
1 polymer ?
#
loop_
_entity_poly.entity_id
_entity_poly.type
_entity_poly.pdbx_seq_one_letter_code
_entity_poly.pdbx_strand_id
1 'polypeptide(L)'
;MIKTGSDFSGVGAFDQALKKLGIDYKTIYACDWDKYARQTYIENYGDPKYFPKDVYYREIPKESLDIYMTSPPCQAFSLAGNRKGENDERGVLFYNSHEFIKKNKPRYFIFENVKGLLSDDSGKTFKRWLDYLGKSINGNPVIFPLKQCANYHVYYKVLNSKDFGVPQNRERVFIVGIRDDADNTFSFPKTQQLNKKLKDILEDSVDDKYYITEKKIKYLLRTKGTTFNINENILTDKMPLTSRTIQANYWKGARDNQYIKTHSLYPRSSKTGKGGTGHLSKEDGTSYCVDTGNSQAVEFVGKNIRRLTPRECFRLMDFPDTFKWSVSDTQAYKQAGNSIVVNVLAEIINKLNL
;
A
#
# COMPACT_ATOMS: atom_id res chain seq x y z
N MET A 1 15.43 22.82 -6.05
CA MET A 1 14.41 22.46 -5.01
C MET A 1 13.02 22.57 -5.62
N ILE A 2 12.29 21.48 -5.79
CA ILE A 2 10.92 21.46 -6.33
C ILE A 2 9.88 21.70 -5.23
N LYS A 3 8.75 22.28 -5.61
CA LYS A 3 7.62 22.57 -4.71
C LYS A 3 6.58 21.48 -4.84
N THR A 4 6.22 20.86 -3.74
CA THR A 4 5.32 19.71 -3.73
C THR A 4 4.12 19.94 -2.82
N GLY A 5 3.06 19.18 -3.08
CA GLY A 5 1.90 19.14 -2.22
C GLY A 5 1.07 17.89 -2.42
N SER A 6 0.25 17.54 -1.42
CA SER A 6 -0.60 16.37 -1.49
C SER A 6 -1.92 16.53 -0.75
N ASP A 7 -3.01 16.03 -1.35
CA ASP A 7 -4.27 15.72 -0.65
C ASP A 7 -4.28 14.25 -0.25
N PHE A 8 -4.93 13.96 0.88
CA PHE A 8 -4.95 12.61 1.46
C PHE A 8 -3.54 12.07 1.68
N SER A 9 -2.67 12.95 2.23
CA SER A 9 -1.22 12.74 2.34
C SER A 9 -0.85 11.50 3.16
N GLY A 10 -1.76 11.02 4.01
CA GLY A 10 -1.52 9.87 4.87
C GLY A 10 -0.26 10.04 5.71
N VAL A 11 0.59 9.04 5.65
CA VAL A 11 1.90 9.03 6.35
C VAL A 11 3.07 9.50 5.48
N GLY A 12 2.80 10.15 4.34
CA GLY A 12 3.85 10.74 3.50
C GLY A 12 4.54 9.78 2.54
N ALA A 13 3.82 8.84 1.92
CA ALA A 13 4.40 7.94 0.92
C ALA A 13 5.01 8.71 -0.27
N PHE A 14 4.42 9.83 -0.65
CA PHE A 14 4.93 10.71 -1.69
C PHE A 14 6.25 11.36 -1.28
N ASP A 15 6.32 11.93 -0.08
CA ASP A 15 7.54 12.51 0.47
C ASP A 15 8.65 11.46 0.61
N GLN A 16 8.27 10.23 1.00
CA GLN A 16 9.21 9.11 1.06
C GLN A 16 9.75 8.73 -0.32
N ALA A 17 8.94 8.79 -1.35
CA ALA A 17 9.38 8.52 -2.72
C ALA A 17 10.38 9.58 -3.21
N LEU A 18 10.15 10.85 -2.92
CA LEU A 18 11.07 11.94 -3.24
C LEU A 18 12.41 11.80 -2.49
N LYS A 19 12.35 11.46 -1.19
CA LYS A 19 13.56 11.16 -0.40
C LYS A 19 14.35 9.99 -0.98
N LYS A 20 13.66 8.93 -1.37
CA LYS A 20 14.27 7.73 -1.97
C LYS A 20 15.02 8.07 -3.28
N LEU A 21 14.50 9.00 -4.07
CA LEU A 21 15.11 9.47 -5.30
C LEU A 21 16.23 10.51 -5.10
N GLY A 22 16.43 10.98 -3.86
CA GLY A 22 17.38 12.05 -3.58
C GLY A 22 16.99 13.40 -4.19
N ILE A 23 15.71 13.61 -4.49
CA ILE A 23 15.20 14.85 -5.06
C ILE A 23 15.16 15.93 -3.96
N ASP A 24 15.74 17.09 -4.25
CA ASP A 24 15.65 18.28 -3.38
C ASP A 24 14.25 18.91 -3.54
N TYR A 25 13.43 18.84 -2.48
CA TYR A 25 12.05 19.30 -2.52
C TYR A 25 11.63 20.06 -1.26
N LYS A 26 10.60 20.86 -1.40
CA LYS A 26 9.92 21.53 -0.30
C LYS A 26 8.43 21.24 -0.35
N THR A 27 7.90 20.63 0.70
CA THR A 27 6.45 20.46 0.84
C THR A 27 5.79 21.77 1.23
N ILE A 28 5.09 22.37 0.29
CA ILE A 28 4.33 23.60 0.50
C ILE A 28 3.00 23.30 1.18
N TYR A 29 2.39 22.17 0.81
CA TYR A 29 1.04 21.81 1.16
C TYR A 29 0.91 20.31 1.40
N ALA A 30 0.23 19.93 2.48
CA ALA A 30 -0.31 18.59 2.68
C ALA A 30 -1.70 18.71 3.29
N CYS A 31 -2.56 17.71 3.11
CA CYS A 31 -3.88 17.65 3.71
C CYS A 31 -4.23 16.22 4.09
N ASP A 32 -4.61 16.00 5.34
CA ASP A 32 -5.16 14.72 5.81
C ASP A 32 -6.01 14.94 7.06
N TRP A 33 -7.14 14.26 7.16
CA TRP A 33 -8.05 14.40 8.29
C TRP A 33 -7.69 13.50 9.48
N ASP A 34 -6.96 12.39 9.22
CA ASP A 34 -6.58 11.43 10.27
C ASP A 34 -5.45 12.03 11.13
N LYS A 35 -5.79 12.35 12.38
CA LYS A 35 -4.83 12.94 13.32
C LYS A 35 -3.59 12.09 13.56
N TYR A 36 -3.73 10.78 13.52
CA TYR A 36 -2.61 9.85 13.72
C TYR A 36 -1.70 9.77 12.47
N ALA A 37 -2.30 9.83 11.28
CA ALA A 37 -1.51 9.92 10.05
C ALA A 37 -0.72 11.24 10.01
N ARG A 38 -1.35 12.37 10.36
CA ARG A 38 -0.67 13.67 10.49
C ARG A 38 0.48 13.66 11.50
N GLN A 39 0.28 13.02 12.66
CA GLN A 39 1.31 12.85 13.67
C GLN A 39 2.53 12.10 13.10
N THR A 40 2.31 10.94 12.48
CA THR A 40 3.37 10.15 11.83
C THR A 40 4.01 10.91 10.67
N TYR A 41 3.24 11.67 9.90
CA TYR A 41 3.77 12.52 8.83
C TYR A 41 4.78 13.54 9.37
N ILE A 42 4.37 14.32 10.38
CA ILE A 42 5.23 15.37 10.99
C ILE A 42 6.50 14.77 11.59
N GLU A 43 6.40 13.59 12.22
CA GLU A 43 7.54 12.89 12.81
C GLU A 43 8.63 12.53 11.79
N ASN A 44 8.27 12.29 10.52
CA ASN A 44 9.20 11.87 9.48
C ASN A 44 9.63 12.99 8.51
N TYR A 45 8.78 14.01 8.30
CA TYR A 45 8.99 15.02 7.25
C TYR A 45 8.92 16.45 7.76
N GLY A 46 8.59 16.65 9.03
CA GLY A 46 8.35 17.97 9.60
C GLY A 46 6.94 18.48 9.29
N ASP A 47 6.65 19.70 9.78
CA ASP A 47 5.35 20.33 9.59
C ASP A 47 5.33 21.08 8.24
N PRO A 48 4.45 20.72 7.29
CA PRO A 48 4.30 21.46 6.05
C PRO A 48 3.89 22.92 6.31
N LYS A 49 4.26 23.83 5.43
CA LYS A 49 3.85 25.25 5.53
C LYS A 49 2.33 25.39 5.66
N TYR A 50 1.62 24.51 4.98
CA TYR A 50 0.16 24.42 4.96
C TYR A 50 -0.28 22.98 5.21
N PHE A 51 -0.93 22.69 6.36
CA PHE A 51 -1.40 21.36 6.68
C PHE A 51 -2.84 21.35 7.18
N PRO A 52 -3.84 21.71 6.33
CA PRO A 52 -5.25 21.63 6.69
C PRO A 52 -5.69 20.17 6.96
N LYS A 53 -6.78 20.02 7.71
CA LYS A 53 -7.35 18.71 8.06
C LYS A 53 -8.35 18.21 7.04
N ASP A 54 -9.01 19.11 6.34
CA ASP A 54 -10.17 18.78 5.52
C ASP A 54 -10.08 19.43 4.15
N VAL A 55 -10.21 18.61 3.11
CA VAL A 55 -10.18 19.07 1.71
C VAL A 55 -11.38 19.93 1.32
N TYR A 56 -12.48 19.87 2.07
CA TYR A 56 -13.65 20.72 1.80
C TYR A 56 -13.48 22.17 2.24
N TYR A 57 -12.66 22.39 3.28
CA TYR A 57 -12.49 23.71 3.90
C TYR A 57 -11.09 24.28 3.74
N ARG A 58 -10.24 23.59 2.96
CA ARG A 58 -8.87 24.05 2.75
C ARG A 58 -8.80 25.25 1.81
N GLU A 59 -7.85 26.12 2.08
CA GLU A 59 -7.40 27.08 1.08
C GLU A 59 -6.40 26.42 0.14
N ILE A 60 -6.54 26.69 -1.16
CA ILE A 60 -5.61 26.22 -2.17
C ILE A 60 -4.44 27.21 -2.24
N PRO A 61 -3.18 26.76 -2.06
CA PRO A 61 -2.02 27.64 -2.14
C PRO A 61 -1.99 28.41 -3.46
N LYS A 62 -1.70 29.72 -3.38
CA LYS A 62 -1.52 30.57 -4.58
C LYS A 62 -0.23 30.23 -5.31
N GLU A 63 0.77 29.76 -4.58
CA GLU A 63 2.05 29.31 -5.13
C GLU A 63 1.84 28.02 -5.93
N SER A 64 2.15 28.05 -7.23
CA SER A 64 2.03 26.87 -8.09
C SER A 64 3.01 25.79 -7.66
N LEU A 65 2.55 24.55 -7.60
CA LEU A 65 3.36 23.40 -7.27
C LEU A 65 4.02 22.82 -8.54
N ASP A 66 5.19 22.23 -8.38
CA ASP A 66 5.79 21.44 -9.44
C ASP A 66 5.11 20.06 -9.53
N ILE A 67 4.85 19.41 -8.37
CA ILE A 67 4.11 18.15 -8.32
C ILE A 67 3.01 18.22 -7.26
N TYR A 68 1.82 17.83 -7.65
CA TYR A 68 0.69 17.59 -6.75
C TYR A 68 0.30 16.12 -6.77
N MET A 69 0.17 15.52 -5.60
CA MET A 69 -0.32 14.15 -5.46
C MET A 69 -1.65 14.09 -4.74
N THR A 70 -2.52 13.17 -5.16
CA THR A 70 -3.81 12.95 -4.51
C THR A 70 -4.23 11.49 -4.58
N SER A 71 -4.77 10.97 -3.48
CA SER A 71 -5.28 9.61 -3.39
C SER A 71 -6.57 9.58 -2.58
N PRO A 72 -7.70 10.06 -3.13
CA PRO A 72 -8.96 10.11 -2.42
C PRO A 72 -9.42 8.72 -1.99
N PRO A 73 -10.09 8.58 -0.82
CA PRO A 73 -10.53 7.30 -0.30
C PRO A 73 -11.36 6.51 -1.30
N CYS A 74 -11.00 5.24 -1.45
CA CYS A 74 -11.57 4.32 -2.43
C CYS A 74 -12.74 3.48 -1.88
N GLN A 75 -13.22 3.74 -0.67
CA GLN A 75 -14.22 2.87 -0.02
C GLN A 75 -15.53 2.74 -0.80
N ALA A 76 -15.85 3.71 -1.66
CA ALA A 76 -16.98 3.64 -2.58
C ALA A 76 -16.73 2.71 -3.78
N PHE A 77 -15.46 2.48 -4.18
CA PHE A 77 -15.05 1.74 -5.38
C PHE A 77 -14.36 0.40 -5.09
N SER A 78 -14.08 0.08 -3.81
CA SER A 78 -13.40 -1.16 -3.44
C SER A 78 -14.29 -2.37 -3.64
N LEU A 79 -13.72 -3.47 -4.18
CA LEU A 79 -14.37 -4.79 -4.24
C LEU A 79 -14.79 -5.31 -2.86
N ALA A 80 -14.12 -4.88 -1.80
CA ALA A 80 -14.42 -5.22 -0.40
C ALA A 80 -15.40 -4.25 0.27
N GLY A 81 -15.83 -3.17 -0.40
CA GLY A 81 -16.79 -2.17 0.11
C GLY A 81 -18.18 -2.32 -0.51
N ASN A 82 -19.13 -1.51 -0.05
CA ASN A 82 -20.54 -1.54 -0.49
C ASN A 82 -20.80 -0.93 -1.88
N ARG A 83 -19.78 -0.60 -2.66
CA ARG A 83 -19.83 -0.08 -4.04
C ARG A 83 -20.92 0.97 -4.28
N LYS A 84 -20.99 1.99 -3.43
CA LYS A 84 -21.98 3.08 -3.59
C LYS A 84 -21.61 4.11 -4.67
N GLY A 85 -20.37 3.99 -5.24
CA GLY A 85 -19.89 4.84 -6.33
C GLY A 85 -19.90 6.34 -6.00
N GLU A 86 -20.23 7.16 -6.98
CA GLU A 86 -20.33 8.62 -6.83
C GLU A 86 -21.48 9.10 -5.93
N ASN A 87 -22.46 8.24 -5.61
CA ASN A 87 -23.52 8.55 -4.66
C ASN A 87 -23.07 8.46 -3.20
N ASP A 88 -21.84 8.03 -2.94
CA ASP A 88 -21.19 8.08 -1.63
C ASP A 88 -20.44 9.42 -1.51
N GLU A 89 -20.61 10.13 -0.39
CA GLU A 89 -19.92 11.41 -0.11
C GLU A 89 -18.41 11.34 -0.36
N ARG A 90 -17.81 10.17 -0.22
CA ARG A 90 -16.38 9.91 -0.48
C ARG A 90 -16.04 9.84 -1.97
N GLY A 91 -16.99 9.53 -2.85
CA GLY A 91 -16.84 9.61 -4.30
C GLY A 91 -16.75 11.06 -4.81
N VAL A 92 -17.32 11.98 -4.06
CA VAL A 92 -17.29 13.43 -4.34
C VAL A 92 -15.89 14.02 -4.14
N LEU A 93 -15.01 13.38 -3.35
CA LEU A 93 -13.67 13.86 -3.06
C LEU A 93 -12.76 13.99 -4.30
N PHE A 94 -13.08 13.29 -5.39
CA PHE A 94 -12.44 13.53 -6.68
C PHE A 94 -12.56 14.98 -7.12
N TYR A 95 -13.74 15.59 -6.97
CA TYR A 95 -13.98 16.97 -7.41
C TYR A 95 -13.18 17.99 -6.60
N ASN A 96 -12.90 17.71 -5.32
CA ASN A 96 -11.99 18.53 -4.52
C ASN A 96 -10.56 18.50 -5.08
N SER A 97 -10.07 17.33 -5.48
CA SER A 97 -8.75 17.21 -6.11
C SER A 97 -8.73 17.87 -7.49
N HIS A 98 -9.79 17.72 -8.28
CA HIS A 98 -9.93 18.39 -9.57
C HIS A 98 -9.93 19.92 -9.42
N GLU A 99 -10.66 20.46 -8.43
CA GLU A 99 -10.66 21.88 -8.13
C GLU A 99 -9.27 22.39 -7.76
N PHE A 100 -8.53 21.62 -6.94
CA PHE A 100 -7.14 21.94 -6.62
C PHE A 100 -6.30 22.05 -7.87
N ILE A 101 -6.34 21.03 -8.73
CA ILE A 101 -5.57 20.99 -10.00
C ILE A 101 -5.90 22.20 -10.87
N LYS A 102 -7.18 22.57 -10.99
CA LYS A 102 -7.61 23.74 -11.80
C LYS A 102 -7.12 25.06 -11.23
N LYS A 103 -7.14 25.22 -9.91
CA LYS A 103 -6.80 26.51 -9.26
C LYS A 103 -5.28 26.66 -9.09
N ASN A 104 -4.60 25.65 -8.59
CA ASN A 104 -3.16 25.68 -8.36
C ASN A 104 -2.33 25.50 -9.65
N LYS A 105 -2.85 24.73 -10.61
CA LYS A 105 -2.19 24.41 -11.88
C LYS A 105 -0.78 23.84 -11.71
N PRO A 106 -0.61 22.75 -10.93
CA PRO A 106 0.70 22.13 -10.75
C PRO A 106 1.31 21.74 -12.10
N ARG A 107 2.64 21.72 -12.21
CA ARG A 107 3.30 21.27 -13.44
C ARG A 107 2.97 19.82 -13.77
N TYR A 108 2.96 18.97 -12.72
CA TYR A 108 2.56 17.56 -12.78
C TYR A 108 1.56 17.26 -11.68
N PHE A 109 0.64 16.34 -11.95
CA PHE A 109 -0.11 15.70 -10.87
C PHE A 109 -0.05 14.18 -10.98
N ILE A 110 -0.11 13.50 -9.83
CA ILE A 110 -0.22 12.06 -9.72
C ILE A 110 -1.48 11.75 -8.91
N PHE A 111 -2.39 10.98 -9.51
CA PHE A 111 -3.62 10.52 -8.90
C PHE A 111 -3.54 9.00 -8.70
N GLU A 112 -3.84 8.50 -7.50
CA GLU A 112 -3.84 7.06 -7.22
C GLU A 112 -5.21 6.61 -6.76
N ASN A 113 -5.61 5.38 -7.18
CA ASN A 113 -6.81 4.75 -6.64
C ASN A 113 -6.75 3.21 -6.80
N VAL A 114 -7.74 2.52 -6.24
CA VAL A 114 -7.88 1.08 -6.43
C VAL A 114 -8.28 0.74 -7.87
N LYS A 115 -7.86 -0.43 -8.34
CA LYS A 115 -8.24 -0.97 -9.67
C LYS A 115 -9.75 -1.03 -9.87
N GLY A 116 -10.54 -1.22 -8.79
CA GLY A 116 -12.00 -1.27 -8.83
C GLY A 116 -12.66 -0.02 -9.43
N LEU A 117 -11.99 1.14 -9.40
CA LEU A 117 -12.46 2.37 -10.04
C LEU A 117 -12.70 2.19 -11.54
N LEU A 118 -11.89 1.37 -12.22
CA LEU A 118 -12.01 1.15 -13.67
C LEU A 118 -13.32 0.46 -14.07
N SER A 119 -13.95 -0.28 -13.15
CA SER A 119 -15.20 -1.02 -13.41
C SER A 119 -16.41 -0.41 -12.68
N ASP A 120 -16.22 0.69 -11.95
CA ASP A 120 -17.32 1.36 -11.27
C ASP A 120 -18.30 1.97 -12.28
N ASP A 121 -19.60 1.79 -12.03
CA ASP A 121 -20.68 2.17 -12.94
C ASP A 121 -20.39 1.76 -14.41
N SER A 122 -19.98 0.50 -14.61
CA SER A 122 -19.60 -0.02 -15.94
C SER A 122 -18.50 0.80 -16.63
N GLY A 123 -17.60 1.41 -15.85
CA GLY A 123 -16.49 2.23 -16.33
C GLY A 123 -16.82 3.71 -16.55
N LYS A 124 -18.06 4.13 -16.39
CA LYS A 124 -18.49 5.53 -16.62
C LYS A 124 -17.83 6.50 -15.64
N THR A 125 -17.70 6.11 -14.35
CA THR A 125 -17.05 6.94 -13.34
C THR A 125 -15.62 7.27 -13.73
N PHE A 126 -14.84 6.26 -14.10
CA PHE A 126 -13.45 6.47 -14.51
C PHE A 126 -13.34 7.32 -15.78
N LYS A 127 -14.18 7.04 -16.79
CA LYS A 127 -14.23 7.85 -18.02
C LYS A 127 -14.53 9.31 -17.68
N ARG A 128 -15.51 9.59 -16.83
CA ARG A 128 -15.86 10.94 -16.39
C ARG A 128 -14.68 11.65 -15.72
N TRP A 129 -13.92 10.97 -14.85
CA TRP A 129 -12.72 11.55 -14.25
C TRP A 129 -11.68 11.95 -15.29
N LEU A 130 -11.44 11.09 -16.29
CA LEU A 130 -10.53 11.43 -17.37
C LEU A 130 -11.01 12.64 -18.19
N ASP A 131 -12.32 12.74 -18.46
CA ASP A 131 -12.93 13.86 -19.18
C ASP A 131 -12.80 15.20 -18.41
N TYR A 132 -12.81 15.15 -17.05
CA TYR A 132 -12.56 16.33 -16.20
C TYR A 132 -11.06 16.72 -16.16
N LEU A 133 -10.16 15.79 -16.27
CA LEU A 133 -8.72 16.03 -16.11
C LEU A 133 -8.03 16.37 -17.43
N GLY A 134 -8.37 15.67 -18.53
CA GLY A 134 -7.53 15.58 -19.71
C GLY A 134 -8.08 16.27 -20.95
N LYS A 135 -7.22 17.07 -21.61
CA LYS A 135 -7.39 17.47 -23.01
C LYS A 135 -6.84 16.42 -23.98
N SER A 136 -5.97 15.54 -23.52
CA SER A 136 -5.57 14.32 -24.19
C SER A 136 -5.45 13.17 -23.20
N ILE A 137 -5.70 11.94 -23.66
CA ILE A 137 -5.68 10.73 -22.83
C ILE A 137 -4.80 9.69 -23.52
N ASN A 138 -3.72 9.28 -22.85
CA ASN A 138 -2.72 8.35 -23.39
C ASN A 138 -2.23 8.76 -24.81
N GLY A 139 -1.98 10.05 -24.99
CA GLY A 139 -1.51 10.62 -26.25
C GLY A 139 -2.62 10.94 -27.28
N ASN A 140 -3.86 10.51 -27.06
CA ASN A 140 -4.98 10.78 -27.99
C ASN A 140 -5.72 12.06 -27.57
N PRO A 141 -5.89 13.05 -28.47
CA PRO A 141 -6.65 14.26 -28.17
C PRO A 141 -8.12 13.97 -27.84
N VAL A 142 -8.67 14.71 -26.88
CA VAL A 142 -10.11 14.75 -26.60
C VAL A 142 -10.74 15.78 -27.53
N ILE A 143 -11.53 15.32 -28.50
CA ILE A 143 -12.09 16.18 -29.56
C ILE A 143 -13.06 17.23 -29.00
N PHE A 144 -13.86 16.85 -28.01
CA PHE A 144 -14.83 17.73 -27.36
C PHE A 144 -14.59 17.74 -25.83
N PRO A 145 -13.57 18.48 -25.34
CA PRO A 145 -13.30 18.56 -23.91
C PRO A 145 -14.43 19.26 -23.16
N LEU A 146 -14.67 18.83 -21.92
CA LEU A 146 -15.63 19.49 -21.05
C LEU A 146 -15.18 20.95 -20.76
N LYS A 147 -16.12 21.89 -20.65
CA LYS A 147 -15.84 23.28 -20.25
C LYS A 147 -15.06 23.39 -18.94
N GLN A 148 -15.31 22.47 -18.01
CA GLN A 148 -14.63 22.39 -16.72
C GLN A 148 -13.37 21.52 -16.73
N CYS A 149 -12.92 21.01 -17.87
CA CYS A 149 -11.69 20.24 -18.00
C CYS A 149 -10.48 21.00 -17.45
N ALA A 150 -9.57 20.31 -16.80
CA ALA A 150 -8.35 20.89 -16.26
C ALA A 150 -7.27 21.14 -17.34
N ASN A 151 -7.46 20.59 -18.54
CA ASN A 151 -6.62 20.77 -19.73
C ASN A 151 -5.19 20.21 -19.57
N TYR A 152 -5.05 19.04 -18.96
CA TYR A 152 -3.77 18.33 -18.88
C TYR A 152 -3.64 17.26 -19.97
N HIS A 153 -2.39 16.90 -20.28
CA HIS A 153 -2.10 15.65 -20.98
C HIS A 153 -2.12 14.54 -19.93
N VAL A 154 -3.06 13.63 -20.02
CA VAL A 154 -3.34 12.61 -19.01
C VAL A 154 -2.92 11.23 -19.49
N TYR A 155 -2.17 10.54 -18.67
CA TYR A 155 -1.75 9.14 -18.85
C TYR A 155 -2.27 8.31 -17.70
N TYR A 156 -2.77 7.11 -17.97
CA TYR A 156 -3.17 6.21 -16.89
C TYR A 156 -2.74 4.77 -17.17
N LYS A 157 -2.45 4.05 -16.09
CA LYS A 157 -2.10 2.64 -16.12
C LYS A 157 -2.38 1.98 -14.78
N VAL A 158 -2.74 0.68 -14.81
CA VAL A 158 -2.74 -0.15 -13.60
C VAL A 158 -1.33 -0.70 -13.41
N LEU A 159 -0.77 -0.47 -12.22
CA LEU A 159 0.54 -0.98 -11.82
C LEU A 159 0.38 -1.92 -10.63
N ASN A 160 1.21 -2.97 -10.59
CA ASN A 160 1.25 -3.91 -9.49
C ASN A 160 2.60 -3.78 -8.75
N SER A 161 2.59 -3.61 -7.45
CA SER A 161 3.80 -3.40 -6.66
C SER A 161 4.84 -4.52 -6.80
N LYS A 162 4.42 -5.77 -7.06
CA LYS A 162 5.34 -6.89 -7.32
C LYS A 162 6.21 -6.67 -8.55
N ASP A 163 5.71 -5.91 -9.53
CA ASP A 163 6.41 -5.60 -10.77
C ASP A 163 7.38 -4.41 -10.59
N PHE A 164 7.54 -3.91 -9.35
CA PHE A 164 8.41 -2.81 -8.95
C PHE A 164 9.22 -3.15 -7.69
N GLY A 165 9.66 -4.42 -7.57
CA GLY A 165 10.61 -4.86 -6.55
C GLY A 165 10.04 -5.03 -5.14
N VAL A 166 8.72 -4.94 -4.95
CA VAL A 166 8.08 -5.12 -3.65
C VAL A 166 7.29 -6.44 -3.63
N PRO A 167 7.57 -7.36 -2.68
CA PRO A 167 6.96 -8.68 -2.68
C PRO A 167 5.51 -8.65 -2.16
N GLN A 168 4.69 -7.77 -2.74
CA GLN A 168 3.28 -7.63 -2.45
C GLN A 168 2.46 -7.56 -3.74
N ASN A 169 1.39 -8.36 -3.84
CA ASN A 169 0.44 -8.27 -4.93
C ASN A 169 -0.58 -7.16 -4.63
N ARG A 170 -0.29 -5.93 -5.06
CA ARG A 170 -1.12 -4.74 -4.85
C ARG A 170 -1.28 -3.97 -6.16
N GLU A 171 -2.43 -4.14 -6.81
CA GLU A 171 -2.77 -3.42 -8.03
C GLU A 171 -3.43 -2.08 -7.70
N ARG A 172 -2.95 -1.01 -8.35
CA ARG A 172 -3.51 0.35 -8.25
C ARG A 172 -3.55 0.99 -9.61
N VAL A 173 -4.56 1.80 -9.87
CA VAL A 173 -4.59 2.67 -11.04
C VAL A 173 -3.89 3.97 -10.68
N PHE A 174 -2.97 4.38 -11.54
CA PHE A 174 -2.31 5.68 -11.47
C PHE A 174 -2.72 6.51 -12.66
N ILE A 175 -3.01 7.78 -12.40
CA ILE A 175 -3.27 8.79 -13.42
C ILE A 175 -2.21 9.86 -13.25
N VAL A 176 -1.44 10.13 -14.30
CA VAL A 176 -0.42 11.17 -14.34
C VAL A 176 -0.88 12.25 -15.29
N GLY A 177 -0.92 13.48 -14.82
CA GLY A 177 -1.24 14.64 -15.64
C GLY A 177 -0.03 15.55 -15.81
N ILE A 178 0.19 16.00 -17.03
CA ILE A 178 1.26 16.91 -17.42
C ILE A 178 0.63 18.18 -17.97
N ARG A 179 1.00 19.33 -17.39
CA ARG A 179 0.48 20.62 -17.85
C ARG A 179 0.98 20.91 -19.27
N ASP A 180 0.20 21.64 -20.03
CA ASP A 180 0.40 21.87 -21.46
C ASP A 180 1.74 22.52 -21.84
N ASP A 181 2.26 23.36 -20.96
CA ASP A 181 3.54 24.03 -21.12
C ASP A 181 4.76 23.20 -20.68
N ALA A 182 4.53 21.99 -20.18
CA ALA A 182 5.58 21.05 -19.80
C ALA A 182 5.81 20.02 -20.93
N ASP A 183 7.01 19.41 -20.93
CA ASP A 183 7.28 18.28 -21.81
C ASP A 183 6.32 17.12 -21.54
N ASN A 184 5.64 16.67 -22.58
CA ASN A 184 4.59 15.69 -22.51
C ASN A 184 5.00 14.31 -23.10
N THR A 185 6.27 13.97 -23.05
CA THR A 185 6.82 12.70 -23.54
C THR A 185 6.72 11.55 -22.54
N PHE A 186 5.83 11.64 -21.56
CA PHE A 186 5.71 10.68 -20.47
C PHE A 186 5.34 9.28 -20.94
N SER A 187 6.02 8.31 -20.35
CA SER A 187 5.64 6.90 -20.41
C SER A 187 5.78 6.26 -19.01
N PHE A 188 4.83 5.38 -18.67
CA PHE A 188 4.93 4.64 -17.41
C PHE A 188 6.20 3.79 -17.35
N PRO A 189 6.77 3.60 -16.16
CA PRO A 189 7.97 2.80 -15.98
C PRO A 189 7.74 1.37 -16.46
N LYS A 190 8.83 0.74 -16.95
CA LYS A 190 8.84 -0.67 -17.31
C LYS A 190 8.85 -1.52 -16.04
N THR A 191 8.25 -2.70 -16.12
CA THR A 191 8.27 -3.68 -15.04
C THR A 191 9.70 -4.15 -14.74
N GLN A 192 9.99 -4.43 -13.48
CA GLN A 192 11.27 -4.91 -12.98
C GLN A 192 11.12 -6.35 -12.48
N GLN A 193 12.20 -7.13 -12.54
CA GLN A 193 12.21 -8.43 -11.93
C GLN A 193 12.13 -8.32 -10.40
N LEU A 194 11.26 -9.11 -9.79
CA LEU A 194 11.15 -9.19 -8.34
C LEU A 194 12.30 -10.04 -7.77
N ASN A 195 13.31 -9.38 -7.22
CA ASN A 195 14.46 -10.05 -6.58
C ASN A 195 14.22 -10.24 -5.06
N LYS A 196 13.46 -9.35 -4.44
CA LYS A 196 13.13 -9.39 -3.00
C LYS A 196 11.98 -10.37 -2.76
N LYS A 197 12.20 -11.31 -1.85
CA LYS A 197 11.20 -12.30 -1.45
C LYS A 197 10.48 -11.85 -0.19
N LEU A 198 9.31 -12.43 0.09
CA LEU A 198 8.56 -12.11 1.29
C LEU A 198 9.36 -12.35 2.57
N LYS A 199 10.17 -13.41 2.63
CA LYS A 199 11.05 -13.70 3.77
C LYS A 199 12.03 -12.57 4.10
N ASP A 200 12.46 -11.81 3.08
CA ASP A 200 13.45 -10.75 3.24
C ASP A 200 12.89 -9.49 3.92
N ILE A 201 11.57 -9.44 4.15
CA ILE A 201 10.90 -8.35 4.87
C ILE A 201 10.56 -8.71 6.32
N LEU A 202 10.73 -9.98 6.72
CA LEU A 202 10.37 -10.45 8.04
C LEU A 202 11.39 -9.99 9.09
N GLU A 203 10.93 -9.77 10.30
CA GLU A 203 11.77 -9.53 11.47
C GLU A 203 12.23 -10.88 12.06
N ASP A 204 13.51 -10.97 12.45
CA ASP A 204 14.12 -12.20 12.99
C ASP A 204 13.51 -12.59 14.34
N SER A 205 13.08 -11.60 15.13
CA SER A 205 12.43 -11.80 16.45
C SER A 205 11.25 -10.85 16.57
N VAL A 206 10.14 -11.35 17.06
CA VAL A 206 8.89 -10.60 17.26
C VAL A 206 8.28 -10.88 18.63
N ASP A 207 7.58 -9.89 19.17
CA ASP A 207 6.84 -9.98 20.41
C ASP A 207 5.71 -11.03 20.34
N ASP A 208 5.49 -11.76 21.44
CA ASP A 208 4.47 -12.80 21.57
C ASP A 208 3.04 -12.29 21.25
N LYS A 209 2.77 -11.00 21.45
CA LYS A 209 1.48 -10.38 21.11
C LYS A 209 1.06 -10.52 19.64
N TYR A 210 2.00 -10.78 18.74
CA TYR A 210 1.71 -11.00 17.32
C TYR A 210 1.27 -12.42 17.02
N TYR A 211 1.54 -13.38 17.91
CA TYR A 211 1.09 -14.75 17.74
C TYR A 211 -0.42 -14.88 17.94
N ILE A 212 -1.01 -15.80 17.20
CA ILE A 212 -2.46 -16.03 17.22
C ILE A 212 -2.78 -17.10 18.26
N THR A 213 -3.74 -16.80 19.15
CA THR A 213 -4.20 -17.77 20.14
C THR A 213 -4.92 -18.96 19.50
N GLU A 214 -4.85 -20.14 20.11
CA GLU A 214 -5.56 -21.34 19.66
C GLU A 214 -7.08 -21.09 19.47
N LYS A 215 -7.68 -20.32 20.37
CA LYS A 215 -9.11 -19.93 20.28
C LYS A 215 -9.40 -19.19 18.97
N LYS A 216 -8.52 -18.26 18.57
CA LYS A 216 -8.66 -17.50 17.33
C LYS A 216 -8.43 -18.37 16.10
N ILE A 217 -7.47 -19.30 16.17
CA ILE A 217 -7.23 -20.27 15.09
C ILE A 217 -8.46 -21.16 14.91
N LYS A 218 -9.01 -21.72 16.00
CA LYS A 218 -10.25 -22.52 15.94
C LYS A 218 -11.42 -21.74 15.36
N TYR A 219 -11.53 -20.44 15.66
CA TYR A 219 -12.55 -19.56 15.07
C TYR A 219 -12.34 -19.39 13.55
N LEU A 220 -11.12 -19.14 13.10
CA LEU A 220 -10.80 -19.00 11.68
C LEU A 220 -11.09 -20.29 10.89
N LEU A 221 -10.89 -21.45 11.50
CA LEU A 221 -11.14 -22.77 10.88
C LEU A 221 -12.63 -23.17 10.85
N ARG A 222 -13.45 -22.74 11.81
CA ARG A 222 -14.83 -23.25 12.01
C ARG A 222 -15.88 -22.66 11.08
N THR A 223 -15.62 -21.63 10.35
CA THR A 223 -16.68 -20.93 9.60
C THR A 223 -17.00 -21.67 8.31
N LYS A 224 -18.07 -22.46 8.34
CA LYS A 224 -18.67 -23.14 7.16
C LYS A 224 -19.13 -22.09 6.13
N GLY A 225 -18.90 -22.37 4.86
CA GLY A 225 -19.49 -21.63 3.73
C GLY A 225 -18.68 -20.46 3.16
N THR A 226 -17.44 -20.26 3.58
CA THR A 226 -16.53 -19.30 2.95
C THR A 226 -15.29 -20.01 2.41
N THR A 227 -14.78 -19.54 1.29
CA THR A 227 -13.54 -19.98 0.62
C THR A 227 -12.27 -19.69 1.45
N PHE A 228 -12.38 -19.56 2.78
CA PHE A 228 -11.22 -19.37 3.62
C PHE A 228 -10.47 -20.69 3.76
N ASN A 229 -9.39 -20.82 3.02
CA ASN A 229 -8.42 -21.88 3.18
C ASN A 229 -7.27 -21.34 4.04
N ILE A 230 -7.13 -21.85 5.27
CA ILE A 230 -6.05 -21.40 6.17
C ILE A 230 -4.68 -21.64 5.53
N ASN A 231 -4.52 -22.73 4.78
CA ASN A 231 -3.27 -23.07 4.11
C ASN A 231 -2.89 -22.04 3.04
N GLU A 232 -3.87 -21.40 2.40
CA GLU A 232 -3.63 -20.34 1.42
C GLU A 232 -3.29 -18.98 2.06
N ASN A 233 -3.64 -18.79 3.33
CA ASN A 233 -3.39 -17.55 4.07
C ASN A 233 -2.18 -17.64 5.01
N ILE A 234 -1.59 -18.83 5.17
CA ILE A 234 -0.35 -19.02 5.91
C ILE A 234 0.81 -18.87 4.94
N LEU A 235 1.72 -17.97 5.23
CA LEU A 235 2.95 -17.77 4.47
C LEU A 235 4.01 -18.74 5.02
N THR A 236 4.46 -19.65 4.19
CA THR A 236 5.55 -20.60 4.48
C THR A 236 6.69 -20.40 3.49
N ASP A 237 7.82 -21.02 3.70
CA ASP A 237 8.97 -20.95 2.79
C ASP A 237 8.67 -21.44 1.36
N LYS A 238 7.61 -22.23 1.20
CA LYS A 238 7.14 -22.74 -0.10
C LYS A 238 6.02 -21.92 -0.73
N MET A 239 5.52 -20.91 -0.01
CA MET A 239 4.42 -20.06 -0.47
C MET A 239 4.86 -19.06 -1.55
N PRO A 240 3.90 -18.46 -2.29
CA PRO A 240 4.22 -17.53 -3.37
C PRO A 240 5.15 -16.41 -2.90
N LEU A 241 6.04 -16.01 -3.78
CA LEU A 241 7.07 -14.98 -3.54
C LEU A 241 6.52 -13.62 -3.09
N THR A 242 5.18 -13.46 -3.12
CA THR A 242 4.52 -12.17 -2.86
C THR A 242 3.41 -12.30 -1.83
N SER A 243 3.24 -11.27 -1.01
CA SER A 243 2.08 -11.11 -0.14
C SER A 243 0.84 -10.62 -0.92
N ARG A 244 -0.34 -10.81 -0.35
CA ARG A 244 -1.55 -10.09 -0.75
C ARG A 244 -1.45 -8.61 -0.35
N THR A 245 -2.39 -7.80 -0.83
CA THR A 245 -2.49 -6.39 -0.43
C THR A 245 -2.71 -6.27 1.09
N ILE A 246 -1.86 -5.49 1.75
CA ILE A 246 -2.08 -5.12 3.14
C ILE A 246 -3.26 -4.17 3.23
N GLN A 247 -4.23 -4.49 4.07
CA GLN A 247 -5.46 -3.73 4.26
C GLN A 247 -5.39 -2.88 5.54
N ALA A 248 -6.12 -1.78 5.57
CA ALA A 248 -6.20 -0.89 6.74
C ALA A 248 -6.79 -1.56 7.99
N ASN A 249 -7.56 -2.64 7.82
CA ASN A 249 -8.17 -3.42 8.90
C ASN A 249 -7.33 -4.64 9.33
N TYR A 250 -6.08 -4.75 8.89
CA TYR A 250 -5.19 -5.89 9.19
C TYR A 250 -5.12 -6.21 10.70
N TRP A 251 -5.15 -5.20 11.53
CA TRP A 251 -5.15 -5.32 12.99
C TRP A 251 -6.33 -6.10 13.58
N LYS A 252 -7.47 -6.16 12.88
CA LYS A 252 -8.66 -6.90 13.34
C LYS A 252 -8.48 -8.42 13.28
N GLY A 253 -7.42 -8.92 12.63
CA GLY A 253 -7.21 -10.34 12.42
C GLY A 253 -8.35 -10.95 11.60
N ALA A 254 -8.76 -10.27 10.52
CA ALA A 254 -9.82 -10.72 9.63
C ALA A 254 -9.38 -11.96 8.84
N ARG A 255 -10.34 -12.67 8.21
CA ARG A 255 -10.08 -13.92 7.48
C ARG A 255 -9.24 -13.72 6.21
N ASP A 256 -9.29 -12.55 5.62
CA ASP A 256 -8.52 -12.16 4.44
C ASP A 256 -7.09 -11.71 4.77
N ASN A 257 -6.74 -11.60 6.06
CA ASN A 257 -5.39 -11.32 6.50
C ASN A 257 -4.48 -12.52 6.20
N GLN A 258 -3.21 -12.21 5.97
CA GLN A 258 -2.17 -13.21 5.83
C GLN A 258 -1.47 -13.46 7.16
N TYR A 259 -1.04 -14.68 7.38
CA TYR A 259 -0.39 -15.13 8.60
C TYR A 259 0.89 -15.84 8.27
N ILE A 260 1.90 -15.69 9.11
CA ILE A 260 3.18 -16.38 8.97
C ILE A 260 3.17 -17.58 9.89
N LYS A 261 3.43 -18.75 9.32
CA LYS A 261 3.71 -19.95 10.08
C LYS A 261 5.18 -19.90 10.50
N THR A 262 5.42 -19.67 11.77
CA THR A 262 6.76 -19.74 12.33
C THR A 262 7.01 -21.15 12.87
N HIS A 263 8.15 -21.70 12.52
CA HIS A 263 8.60 -22.96 13.09
C HIS A 263 9.31 -22.68 14.41
N SER A 264 8.81 -23.24 15.52
CA SER A 264 9.55 -23.24 16.76
C SER A 264 10.72 -24.20 16.61
N LEU A 265 11.92 -23.68 16.60
CA LEU A 265 13.12 -24.49 16.79
C LEU A 265 13.16 -24.88 18.27
N TYR A 266 12.44 -25.93 18.65
CA TYR A 266 12.69 -26.51 19.96
C TYR A 266 14.12 -27.02 19.95
N PRO A 267 14.98 -26.57 20.85
CA PRO A 267 16.22 -27.28 21.09
C PRO A 267 15.83 -28.71 21.42
N ARG A 268 16.28 -29.65 20.64
CA ARG A 268 16.12 -31.07 20.92
C ARG A 268 16.96 -31.40 22.13
N SER A 269 16.58 -30.87 23.25
CA SER A 269 17.11 -31.28 24.53
C SER A 269 16.25 -32.42 25.02
N SER A 270 16.63 -33.59 24.57
CA SER A 270 16.43 -34.70 25.47
C SER A 270 17.27 -34.46 26.71
N LYS A 271 17.02 -35.19 27.75
CA LYS A 271 17.76 -35.20 29.03
C LYS A 271 19.31 -35.32 28.89
N THR A 272 19.83 -35.42 27.67
CA THR A 272 21.26 -35.61 27.37
C THR A 272 21.96 -34.38 26.82
N GLY A 273 21.29 -33.24 26.63
CA GLY A 273 21.89 -31.98 26.17
C GLY A 273 22.51 -32.01 24.78
N LYS A 274 22.34 -33.07 23.98
CA LYS A 274 22.85 -33.16 22.60
C LYS A 274 21.84 -32.55 21.62
N GLY A 275 22.23 -31.44 21.03
CA GLY A 275 21.41 -30.73 20.01
C GLY A 275 21.27 -31.52 18.72
N GLY A 276 20.11 -31.42 18.07
CA GLY A 276 19.88 -31.94 16.72
C GLY A 276 20.20 -30.93 15.63
N THR A 277 20.26 -31.38 14.38
CA THR A 277 20.56 -30.58 13.18
C THR A 277 19.36 -29.80 12.65
N GLY A 278 18.71 -28.99 13.47
CA GLY A 278 17.67 -28.10 13.00
C GLY A 278 16.30 -28.77 12.77
N HIS A 279 15.34 -27.94 12.35
CA HIS A 279 13.97 -28.33 12.09
C HIS A 279 13.82 -29.01 10.73
N LEU A 280 13.15 -30.17 10.70
CA LEU A 280 12.75 -30.85 9.48
C LEU A 280 11.23 -30.85 9.42
N SER A 281 10.63 -30.42 8.31
CA SER A 281 9.18 -30.47 8.09
C SER A 281 8.84 -31.37 6.91
N LYS A 282 7.73 -32.09 7.01
CA LYS A 282 7.08 -32.81 5.94
C LYS A 282 5.64 -32.36 5.81
N GLU A 283 5.14 -32.28 4.58
CA GLU A 283 3.75 -31.92 4.32
C GLU A 283 2.89 -33.13 3.93
N ASP A 284 3.52 -34.30 3.84
CA ASP A 284 2.85 -35.56 3.43
C ASP A 284 2.14 -36.29 4.58
N GLY A 285 2.03 -35.68 5.75
CA GLY A 285 1.41 -36.27 6.95
C GLY A 285 2.21 -37.43 7.58
N THR A 286 3.41 -37.72 7.09
CA THR A 286 4.24 -38.81 7.62
C THR A 286 5.30 -38.29 8.58
N SER A 287 5.70 -39.14 9.54
CA SER A 287 6.82 -38.83 10.44
C SER A 287 8.17 -39.14 9.80
N TYR A 288 9.23 -38.47 10.27
CA TYR A 288 10.61 -38.88 9.97
C TYR A 288 10.96 -40.16 10.72
N CYS A 289 11.91 -40.94 10.20
CA CYS A 289 12.45 -42.13 10.89
C CYS A 289 12.93 -41.76 12.29
N VAL A 290 12.44 -42.52 13.27
CA VAL A 290 12.92 -42.41 14.66
C VAL A 290 14.28 -43.10 14.74
N ASP A 291 15.33 -42.33 14.89
CA ASP A 291 16.65 -42.84 15.26
C ASP A 291 16.98 -42.46 16.71
N THR A 292 17.98 -43.13 17.28
CA THR A 292 18.38 -42.96 18.68
C THR A 292 18.92 -41.55 19.02
N GLY A 293 19.08 -40.67 18.02
CA GLY A 293 19.54 -39.28 18.17
C GLY A 293 18.50 -38.20 17.83
N ASN A 294 17.34 -38.58 17.26
CA ASN A 294 16.33 -37.66 16.77
C ASN A 294 15.10 -37.62 17.69
N SER A 295 14.88 -36.50 18.33
CA SER A 295 13.58 -36.20 18.93
C SER A 295 12.65 -35.66 17.84
N GLN A 296 11.58 -36.40 17.55
CA GLN A 296 10.57 -35.95 16.61
C GLN A 296 9.81 -34.78 17.20
N ALA A 297 9.80 -33.64 16.50
CA ALA A 297 8.87 -32.57 16.80
C ALA A 297 7.61 -32.79 15.96
N VAL A 298 6.48 -33.02 16.60
CA VAL A 298 5.17 -32.96 15.97
C VAL A 298 4.85 -31.48 15.84
N GLU A 299 4.75 -31.01 14.59
CA GLU A 299 4.28 -29.67 14.33
C GLU A 299 2.79 -29.59 14.67
N PHE A 300 2.45 -28.97 15.78
CA PHE A 300 1.08 -28.57 16.06
C PHE A 300 0.80 -27.34 15.21
N VAL A 301 0.11 -27.55 14.07
CA VAL A 301 -0.51 -26.50 13.30
C VAL A 301 -1.38 -25.69 14.26
N GLY A 302 -0.91 -24.54 14.71
CA GLY A 302 -1.68 -23.72 15.61
C GLY A 302 -0.88 -22.88 16.62
N LYS A 303 0.25 -23.36 17.09
CA LYS A 303 1.02 -22.61 18.11
C LYS A 303 1.97 -21.55 17.54
N ASN A 304 2.24 -21.61 16.23
CA ASN A 304 3.29 -20.82 15.60
C ASN A 304 2.78 -19.94 14.44
N ILE A 305 1.49 -19.59 14.44
CA ILE A 305 0.93 -18.68 13.44
C ILE A 305 0.92 -17.27 14.05
N ARG A 306 1.50 -16.32 13.35
CA ARG A 306 1.50 -14.94 13.76
C ARG A 306 1.04 -13.99 12.65
N ARG A 307 0.63 -12.80 13.02
CA ARG A 307 0.42 -11.69 12.09
C ARG A 307 1.77 -11.09 11.68
N LEU A 308 1.80 -10.43 10.54
CA LEU A 308 2.88 -9.50 10.25
C LEU A 308 2.89 -8.40 11.32
N THR A 309 4.08 -7.93 11.69
CA THR A 309 4.22 -6.76 12.55
C THR A 309 3.91 -5.47 11.79
N PRO A 310 3.67 -4.33 12.46
CA PRO A 310 3.57 -3.05 11.78
C PRO A 310 4.81 -2.73 10.93
N ARG A 311 6.01 -3.05 11.41
CA ARG A 311 7.27 -2.86 10.68
C ARG A 311 7.29 -3.64 9.37
N GLU A 312 6.93 -4.91 9.41
CA GLU A 312 6.84 -5.77 8.23
C GLU A 312 5.79 -5.25 7.24
N CYS A 313 4.65 -4.72 7.73
CA CYS A 313 3.65 -4.07 6.89
C CYS A 313 4.20 -2.81 6.20
N PHE A 314 4.96 -1.97 6.90
CA PHE A 314 5.61 -0.82 6.29
C PHE A 314 6.73 -1.22 5.31
N ARG A 315 7.50 -2.28 5.59
CA ARG A 315 8.46 -2.85 4.62
C ARG A 315 7.76 -3.32 3.35
N LEU A 316 6.54 -3.88 3.44
CA LEU A 316 5.71 -4.24 2.28
C LEU A 316 5.14 -3.02 1.55
N MET A 317 5.15 -1.84 2.15
CA MET A 317 4.85 -0.59 1.49
C MET A 317 6.12 0.14 1.03
N ASP A 318 7.28 -0.52 1.18
CA ASP A 318 8.62 -0.04 0.82
C ASP A 318 9.07 1.22 1.59
N PHE A 319 8.58 1.39 2.83
CA PHE A 319 9.15 2.34 3.75
C PHE A 319 10.45 1.79 4.36
N PRO A 320 11.47 2.63 4.59
CA PRO A 320 12.73 2.19 5.19
C PRO A 320 12.54 1.90 6.69
N ASP A 321 13.47 1.13 7.27
CA ASP A 321 13.45 0.84 8.71
C ASP A 321 13.66 2.08 9.59
N THR A 322 14.21 3.16 9.03
CA THR A 322 14.32 4.46 9.67
C THR A 322 13.00 5.23 9.79
N PHE A 323 11.94 4.78 9.09
CA PHE A 323 10.61 5.38 9.20
C PHE A 323 10.05 5.15 10.59
N LYS A 324 9.61 6.23 11.24
CA LYS A 324 9.17 6.25 12.64
C LYS A 324 7.67 6.45 12.77
N TRP A 325 7.13 5.99 13.89
CA TRP A 325 5.78 6.30 14.34
C TRP A 325 5.69 6.18 15.86
N SER A 326 4.93 7.07 16.49
CA SER A 326 4.63 7.09 17.92
C SER A 326 3.17 6.77 18.24
N VAL A 327 2.48 6.13 17.28
CA VAL A 327 1.08 5.70 17.42
C VAL A 327 1.01 4.22 17.82
N SER A 328 -0.18 3.77 18.24
CA SER A 328 -0.40 2.35 18.57
C SER A 328 -0.26 1.45 17.33
N ASP A 329 0.05 0.16 17.56
CA ASP A 329 0.10 -0.85 16.49
C ASP A 329 -1.16 -0.85 15.61
N THR A 330 -2.35 -0.68 16.22
CA THR A 330 -3.63 -0.57 15.49
C THR A 330 -3.61 0.57 14.47
N GLN A 331 -3.11 1.73 14.86
CA GLN A 331 -3.00 2.88 13.96
C GLN A 331 -1.88 2.67 12.94
N ALA A 332 -0.75 2.08 13.32
CA ALA A 332 0.34 1.76 12.41
C ALA A 332 -0.10 0.78 11.29
N TYR A 333 -0.86 -0.26 11.63
CA TYR A 333 -1.47 -1.15 10.62
C TYR A 333 -2.42 -0.42 9.67
N LYS A 334 -3.28 0.46 10.22
CA LYS A 334 -4.19 1.27 9.42
C LYS A 334 -3.43 2.18 8.46
N GLN A 335 -2.37 2.82 8.95
CA GLN A 335 -1.50 3.69 8.18
C GLN A 335 -0.79 2.94 7.05
N ALA A 336 -0.17 1.80 7.34
CA ALA A 336 0.47 0.95 6.34
C ALA A 336 -0.54 0.49 5.26
N GLY A 337 -1.72 0.01 5.68
CA GLY A 337 -2.75 -0.47 4.74
C GLY A 337 -3.32 0.61 3.83
N ASN A 338 -3.47 1.85 4.34
CA ASN A 338 -3.95 3.00 3.57
C ASN A 338 -2.86 3.62 2.69
N SER A 339 -1.60 3.33 2.94
CA SER A 339 -0.49 3.95 2.23
C SER A 339 -0.35 3.48 0.79
N ILE A 340 0.40 4.22 0.01
CA ILE A 340 0.82 3.88 -1.34
C ILE A 340 2.21 3.25 -1.26
N VAL A 341 2.51 2.29 -2.16
CA VAL A 341 3.83 1.67 -2.20
C VAL A 341 4.85 2.67 -2.72
N VAL A 342 5.83 2.99 -1.89
CA VAL A 342 6.83 4.05 -2.13
C VAL A 342 7.58 3.83 -3.44
N ASN A 343 8.02 2.58 -3.74
CA ASN A 343 8.80 2.33 -4.95
C ASN A 343 8.00 2.54 -6.23
N VAL A 344 6.70 2.23 -6.24
CA VAL A 344 5.85 2.50 -7.42
C VAL A 344 5.77 4.00 -7.69
N LEU A 345 5.62 4.81 -6.63
CA LEU A 345 5.63 6.27 -6.76
C LEU A 345 6.98 6.79 -7.23
N ALA A 346 8.08 6.29 -6.66
CA ALA A 346 9.43 6.69 -7.05
C ALA A 346 9.68 6.40 -8.53
N GLU A 347 9.29 5.23 -9.02
CA GLU A 347 9.45 4.88 -10.43
C GLU A 347 8.60 5.77 -11.36
N ILE A 348 7.40 6.17 -10.95
CA ILE A 348 6.58 7.12 -11.71
C ILE A 348 7.23 8.50 -11.71
N ILE A 349 7.63 9.01 -10.55
CA ILE A 349 8.26 10.33 -10.40
C ILE A 349 9.56 10.41 -11.21
N ASN A 350 10.35 9.34 -11.24
CA ASN A 350 11.59 9.26 -12.02
C ASN A 350 11.37 9.35 -13.54
N LYS A 351 10.12 9.26 -14.01
CA LYS A 351 9.74 9.46 -15.42
C LYS A 351 9.25 10.88 -15.72
N LEU A 352 9.17 11.72 -14.72
CA LEU A 352 8.84 13.14 -14.90
C LEU A 352 10.12 13.94 -15.18
N ASN A 353 10.03 14.94 -16.03
CA ASN A 353 11.14 15.86 -16.32
C ASN A 353 11.16 16.99 -15.28
N LEU A 354 11.70 16.70 -14.08
CA LEU A 354 11.76 17.60 -12.92
C LEU A 354 12.94 18.54 -12.97
#